data_c55d357b83369d4864d04ade48b2482b
#
_entry.id   c55d357b83369d4864d04ade48b2482b
#
_cell.length_a   1.000
_cell.length_b   1.000
_cell.length_c   1.000
_cell.angle_alpha   90.00
_cell.angle_beta   90.00
_cell.angle_gamma   90.00
#
_symmetry.space_group_name_H-M   'P 1'
#
loop_
_entity.id
_entity.type
_entity.pdbx_description
1 polymer ?
#
loop_
_entity_poly.entity_id
_entity_poly.type
_entity_poly.pdbx_seq_one_letter_code
_entity_poly.pdbx_strand_id
1 'polypeptide(L)'
;MASALLSSTYFGPVQWYQKLNRYDTCLIEQHDHFVKQTYRNRCVIAATNGLQTLSIPVEKFEGAKCEMRDVRISDHANWRHQHWYALQSAYGESPFFEYYEDDIRPFFERKWVFLYDFNWEITLKMCELIDIMPCMRRTDSYELEPSEGVIDFRETIRPKHP
;
A
#
# COMPACT_ATOMS: atom_id res chain seq x y z
N MET A 1 21.20 -12.94 8.01
CA MET A 1 20.32 -12.49 6.94
C MET A 1 19.49 -11.30 7.39
N ALA A 2 19.37 -10.29 6.54
CA ALA A 2 18.69 -9.07 6.93
C ALA A 2 17.19 -9.14 6.61
N SER A 3 16.38 -8.63 7.53
CA SER A 3 14.94 -8.46 7.36
C SER A 3 14.63 -6.98 7.22
N ALA A 4 13.58 -6.65 6.47
CA ALA A 4 13.10 -5.28 6.32
C ALA A 4 11.82 -5.10 7.12
N LEU A 5 11.67 -3.95 7.76
CA LEU A 5 10.45 -3.55 8.44
C LEU A 5 9.85 -2.38 7.67
N LEU A 6 8.65 -2.57 7.15
CA LEU A 6 8.00 -1.64 6.24
C LEU A 6 6.62 -1.26 6.75
N SER A 7 6.17 -0.05 6.41
CA SER A 7 4.78 0.34 6.64
C SER A 7 3.89 -0.29 5.57
N SER A 8 2.61 -0.50 5.91
CA SER A 8 1.60 -0.92 4.94
C SER A 8 1.38 0.19 3.92
N THR A 9 1.31 -0.14 2.63
CA THR A 9 1.14 0.86 1.58
C THR A 9 0.06 0.46 0.58
N TYR A 10 -0.59 1.48 0.04
CA TYR A 10 -1.51 1.36 -1.10
C TYR A 10 -0.74 1.73 -2.36
N PHE A 11 -0.47 0.75 -3.23
CA PHE A 11 0.38 0.94 -4.41
C PHE A 11 1.63 1.74 -4.07
N GLY A 12 2.44 1.21 -3.14
CA GLY A 12 3.63 1.89 -2.66
C GLY A 12 4.61 2.24 -3.77
N PRO A 13 5.55 3.14 -3.48
CA PRO A 13 6.54 3.55 -4.47
C PRO A 13 7.49 2.41 -4.84
N VAL A 14 8.19 2.56 -5.96
CA VAL A 14 9.14 1.55 -6.45
C VAL A 14 10.15 1.16 -5.39
N GLN A 15 10.66 2.14 -4.64
CA GLN A 15 11.64 1.85 -3.58
C GLN A 15 11.09 0.90 -2.51
N TRP A 16 9.79 0.95 -2.23
CA TRP A 16 9.15 0.05 -1.28
C TRP A 16 9.17 -1.39 -1.82
N TYR A 17 8.80 -1.58 -3.09
CA TYR A 17 8.85 -2.89 -3.74
C TYR A 17 10.28 -3.41 -3.89
N GLN A 18 11.26 -2.54 -4.04
CA GLN A 18 12.66 -2.94 -4.06
C GLN A 18 13.05 -3.63 -2.76
N LYS A 19 12.54 -3.15 -1.62
CA LYS A 19 12.81 -3.78 -0.33
C LYS A 19 12.18 -5.17 -0.25
N LEU A 20 10.97 -5.33 -0.79
CA LEU A 20 10.32 -6.64 -0.84
C LEU A 20 11.15 -7.65 -1.63
N ASN A 21 11.77 -7.22 -2.70
CA ASN A 21 12.57 -8.11 -3.56
C ASN A 21 13.95 -8.38 -2.99
N ARG A 22 14.50 -7.46 -2.22
CA ARG A 22 15.89 -7.52 -1.76
C ARG A 22 16.08 -8.30 -0.47
N TYR A 23 15.15 -8.20 0.48
CA TYR A 23 15.31 -8.75 1.80
C TYR A 23 14.66 -10.12 1.92
N ASP A 24 15.27 -11.01 2.70
CA ASP A 24 14.79 -12.38 2.86
C ASP A 24 13.43 -12.45 3.53
N THR A 25 13.19 -11.59 4.51
CA THR A 25 11.89 -11.47 5.18
C THR A 25 11.51 -10.01 5.25
N CYS A 26 10.26 -9.72 4.91
CA CYS A 26 9.72 -8.36 4.96
C CYS A 26 8.56 -8.32 5.95
N LEU A 27 8.77 -7.60 7.06
CA LEU A 27 7.76 -7.42 8.08
C LEU A 27 6.93 -6.19 7.73
N ILE A 28 5.62 -6.38 7.59
CA ILE A 28 4.70 -5.28 7.26
C ILE A 28 3.99 -4.87 8.54
N GLU A 29 4.28 -3.64 8.99
CA GLU A 29 3.81 -3.14 10.27
C GLU A 29 2.29 -2.99 10.29
N GLN A 30 1.64 -3.54 11.32
CA GLN A 30 0.21 -3.42 11.51
C GLN A 30 -0.18 -2.77 12.84
N HIS A 31 0.78 -2.57 13.72
CA HIS A 31 0.54 -2.00 15.06
C HIS A 31 0.99 -0.56 15.20
N ASP A 32 1.51 0.05 14.11
CA ASP A 32 1.80 1.47 14.11
C ASP A 32 0.49 2.27 13.99
N HIS A 33 0.55 3.55 14.26
CA HIS A 33 -0.62 4.41 14.13
C HIS A 33 -0.79 4.88 12.70
N PHE A 34 -2.05 4.94 12.24
CA PHE A 34 -2.37 5.50 10.94
C PHE A 34 -2.01 6.99 10.93
N VAL A 35 -1.28 7.39 9.89
CA VAL A 35 -0.88 8.79 9.69
C VAL A 35 -1.43 9.23 8.34
N LYS A 36 -2.14 10.37 8.34
CA LYS A 36 -2.68 10.97 7.12
C LYS A 36 -1.57 11.45 6.20
N GLN A 37 -1.86 11.51 4.90
CA GLN A 37 -0.92 12.00 3.88
C GLN A 37 0.36 11.15 3.78
N THR A 38 0.21 9.85 3.96
CA THR A 38 1.29 8.88 3.78
C THR A 38 0.88 7.85 2.75
N TYR A 39 1.80 7.01 2.36
CA TYR A 39 1.51 5.91 1.42
C TYR A 39 0.60 4.83 2.01
N ARG A 40 0.22 4.92 3.28
CA ARG A 40 -0.70 3.96 3.90
C ARG A 40 -2.06 3.91 3.20
N ASN A 41 -2.57 5.07 2.76
CA ASN A 41 -3.84 5.14 2.04
C ASN A 41 -3.77 6.01 0.80
N ARG A 42 -2.57 6.32 0.32
CA ARG A 42 -2.38 7.26 -0.78
C ARG A 42 -1.33 6.74 -1.73
N CYS A 43 -1.63 6.82 -3.02
CA CYS A 43 -0.64 6.56 -4.06
C CYS A 43 -0.60 7.73 -5.04
N VAL A 44 0.48 7.80 -5.81
CA VAL A 44 0.65 8.81 -6.85
C VAL A 44 0.81 8.10 -8.18
N ILE A 45 0.01 8.49 -9.16
CA ILE A 45 0.08 7.93 -10.51
C ILE A 45 0.43 9.03 -11.51
N ALA A 46 0.98 8.62 -12.64
CA ALA A 46 1.30 9.54 -13.74
C ALA A 46 0.08 9.65 -14.63
N ALA A 47 -0.64 10.76 -14.54
CA ALA A 47 -1.80 11.04 -15.37
C ALA A 47 -1.42 11.90 -16.56
N THR A 48 -2.36 12.09 -17.50
CA THR A 48 -2.14 12.86 -18.73
C THR A 48 -1.66 14.29 -18.44
N ASN A 49 -2.18 14.90 -17.38
CA ASN A 49 -1.88 16.30 -17.02
C ASN A 49 -0.83 16.43 -15.91
N GLY A 50 -0.07 15.38 -15.63
CA GLY A 50 0.92 15.37 -14.58
C GLY A 50 0.63 14.33 -13.51
N LEU A 51 1.19 14.51 -12.32
CA LEU A 51 1.00 13.55 -11.23
C LEU A 51 -0.38 13.73 -10.61
N GLN A 52 -1.03 12.60 -10.36
CA GLN A 52 -2.34 12.56 -9.68
C GLN A 52 -2.22 11.72 -8.41
N THR A 53 -2.76 12.26 -7.31
CA THR A 53 -2.79 11.55 -6.03
C THR A 53 -4.14 10.87 -5.85
N LEU A 54 -4.13 9.59 -5.50
CA LEU A 54 -5.34 8.81 -5.20
C LEU A 54 -5.30 8.46 -3.71
N SER A 55 -6.32 8.89 -2.98
CA SER A 55 -6.43 8.63 -1.54
C SER A 55 -7.64 7.75 -1.25
N ILE A 56 -7.44 6.69 -0.48
CA ILE A 56 -8.53 5.85 0.00
C ILE A 56 -9.13 6.52 1.24
N PRO A 57 -10.44 6.82 1.24
CA PRO A 57 -11.06 7.41 2.43
C PRO A 57 -11.16 6.37 3.55
N VAL A 58 -10.95 6.83 4.78
CA VAL A 58 -11.04 5.97 5.96
C VAL A 58 -12.15 6.46 6.88
N GLU A 59 -12.76 5.53 7.61
CA GLU A 59 -13.79 5.87 8.59
C GLU A 59 -13.16 6.60 9.77
N LYS A 60 -13.94 7.48 10.42
CA LYS A 60 -13.50 8.14 11.63
C LYS A 60 -13.33 7.11 12.74
N PHE A 61 -12.29 7.27 13.53
CA PHE A 61 -12.03 6.42 14.68
C PHE A 61 -12.05 7.27 15.95
N GLU A 62 -12.34 6.62 17.07
CA GLU A 62 -12.35 7.31 18.38
C GLU A 62 -10.93 7.63 18.80
N GLY A 63 -10.74 8.84 19.38
CA GLY A 63 -9.44 9.29 19.82
C GLY A 63 -8.57 9.83 18.70
N ALA A 64 -7.34 10.18 19.05
CA ALA A 64 -6.38 10.78 18.12
C ALA A 64 -5.57 9.77 17.33
N LYS A 65 -5.58 8.50 17.76
CA LYS A 65 -4.73 7.45 17.19
C LYS A 65 -5.51 6.17 16.95
N CYS A 66 -5.18 5.49 15.86
CA CYS A 66 -5.74 4.20 15.52
C CYS A 66 -4.64 3.33 14.93
N GLU A 67 -4.48 2.12 15.42
CA GLU A 67 -3.51 1.19 14.85
C GLU A 67 -3.88 0.89 13.40
N MET A 68 -2.87 0.77 12.55
CA MET A 68 -3.07 0.53 11.12
C MET A 68 -3.98 -0.66 10.85
N ARG A 69 -3.84 -1.72 11.64
CA ARG A 69 -4.67 -2.94 11.50
C ARG A 69 -6.16 -2.71 11.73
N ASP A 70 -6.51 -1.67 12.48
CA ASP A 70 -7.91 -1.38 12.86
C ASP A 70 -8.56 -0.29 11.99
N VAL A 71 -7.80 0.32 11.08
CA VAL A 71 -8.33 1.37 10.21
C VAL A 71 -9.32 0.77 9.21
N ARG A 72 -10.55 1.31 9.19
CA ARG A 72 -11.61 0.86 8.29
C ARG A 72 -11.72 1.76 7.08
N ILE A 73 -11.92 1.13 5.92
CA ILE A 73 -12.15 1.87 4.68
C ILE A 73 -13.57 2.41 4.68
N SER A 74 -13.73 3.69 4.31
CA SER A 74 -15.03 4.31 4.10
C SER A 74 -15.45 4.11 2.65
N ASP A 75 -16.74 3.86 2.41
CA ASP A 75 -17.28 3.81 1.05
C ASP A 75 -17.71 5.18 0.54
N HIS A 76 -17.30 6.24 1.24
CA HIS A 76 -17.63 7.61 0.89
C HIS A 76 -17.15 7.97 -0.52
N ALA A 77 -17.95 8.75 -1.24
CA ALA A 77 -17.58 9.32 -2.56
C ALA A 77 -17.29 8.27 -3.64
N ASN A 78 -17.72 7.02 -3.46
CA ASN A 78 -17.52 5.97 -4.47
C ASN A 78 -16.06 5.88 -4.92
N TRP A 79 -15.14 5.89 -3.96
CA TRP A 79 -13.69 5.98 -4.22
C TRP A 79 -13.17 4.85 -5.10
N ARG A 80 -13.74 3.65 -4.98
CA ARG A 80 -13.27 2.49 -5.76
C ARG A 80 -13.45 2.72 -7.25
N HIS A 81 -14.62 3.23 -7.65
CA HIS A 81 -14.89 3.56 -9.03
C HIS A 81 -13.98 4.69 -9.52
N GLN A 82 -13.81 5.73 -8.70
CA GLN A 82 -12.95 6.86 -9.05
C GLN A 82 -11.50 6.45 -9.25
N HIS A 83 -10.97 5.61 -8.36
CA HIS A 83 -9.59 5.13 -8.48
C HIS A 83 -9.41 4.24 -9.70
N TRP A 84 -10.36 3.33 -9.94
CA TRP A 84 -10.27 2.46 -11.11
C TRP A 84 -10.33 3.27 -12.40
N TYR A 85 -11.23 4.24 -12.47
CA TYR A 85 -11.34 5.13 -13.62
C TYR A 85 -10.03 5.92 -13.84
N ALA A 86 -9.44 6.42 -12.75
CA ALA A 86 -8.17 7.16 -12.83
C ALA A 86 -7.04 6.28 -13.37
N LEU A 87 -6.97 5.02 -12.91
CA LEU A 87 -5.97 4.07 -13.39
C LEU A 87 -6.18 3.74 -14.87
N GLN A 88 -7.43 3.54 -15.29
CA GLN A 88 -7.74 3.31 -16.71
C GLN A 88 -7.37 4.51 -17.57
N SER A 89 -7.67 5.72 -17.11
CA SER A 89 -7.36 6.95 -17.85
C SER A 89 -5.86 7.18 -17.97
N ALA A 90 -5.10 6.86 -16.92
CA ALA A 90 -3.66 7.07 -16.91
C ALA A 90 -2.91 6.02 -17.73
N TYR A 91 -3.34 4.77 -17.68
CA TYR A 91 -2.58 3.64 -18.22
C TYR A 91 -3.33 2.80 -19.25
N GLY A 92 -4.58 3.13 -19.58
CA GLY A 92 -5.43 2.29 -20.41
C GLY A 92 -4.90 2.03 -21.82
N GLU A 93 -4.07 2.92 -22.35
CA GLU A 93 -3.45 2.74 -23.66
C GLU A 93 -2.11 1.99 -23.59
N SER A 94 -1.63 1.70 -22.35
CA SER A 94 -0.40 0.95 -22.17
C SER A 94 -0.66 -0.54 -22.40
N PRO A 95 0.17 -1.23 -23.20
CA PRO A 95 0.03 -2.68 -23.37
C PRO A 95 0.10 -3.45 -22.06
N PHE A 96 0.88 -2.96 -21.10
CA PHE A 96 0.98 -3.59 -19.78
C PHE A 96 -0.34 -3.54 -19.02
N PHE A 97 -1.02 -2.40 -19.05
CA PHE A 97 -2.30 -2.25 -18.36
C PHE A 97 -3.35 -3.17 -18.95
N GLU A 98 -3.46 -3.23 -20.27
CA GLU A 98 -4.38 -4.13 -20.96
C GLU A 98 -4.17 -5.58 -20.52
N TYR A 99 -2.91 -5.97 -20.31
CA TYR A 99 -2.55 -7.32 -19.91
C TYR A 99 -2.93 -7.60 -18.43
N TYR A 100 -2.82 -6.62 -17.54
CA TYR A 100 -3.00 -6.81 -16.11
C TYR A 100 -4.33 -6.31 -15.56
N GLU A 101 -5.14 -5.61 -16.36
CA GLU A 101 -6.36 -4.99 -15.81
C GLU A 101 -7.33 -5.99 -15.21
N ASP A 102 -7.45 -7.20 -15.77
CA ASP A 102 -8.35 -8.22 -15.24
C ASP A 102 -7.91 -8.76 -13.88
N ASP A 103 -6.62 -8.65 -13.57
CA ASP A 103 -6.07 -9.07 -12.27
C ASP A 103 -6.29 -8.01 -11.20
N ILE A 104 -6.30 -6.74 -11.59
CA ILE A 104 -6.36 -5.61 -10.65
C ILE A 104 -7.80 -5.14 -10.44
N ARG A 105 -8.63 -5.17 -11.49
CA ARG A 105 -10.03 -4.69 -11.41
C ARG A 105 -10.82 -5.25 -10.23
N PRO A 106 -10.74 -6.56 -9.92
CA PRO A 106 -11.54 -7.12 -8.82
C PRO A 106 -11.34 -6.44 -7.47
N PHE A 107 -10.15 -5.87 -7.23
CA PHE A 107 -9.87 -5.14 -5.98
C PHE A 107 -10.73 -3.90 -5.85
N PHE A 108 -11.16 -3.31 -6.95
CA PHE A 108 -11.98 -2.10 -6.97
C PHE A 108 -13.47 -2.38 -7.18
N GLU A 109 -13.84 -3.65 -7.41
CA GLU A 109 -15.22 -4.05 -7.58
C GLU A 109 -15.87 -4.57 -6.28
N ARG A 110 -15.06 -4.96 -5.30
CA ARG A 110 -15.60 -5.49 -4.03
C ARG A 110 -15.34 -4.51 -2.89
N LYS A 111 -16.17 -4.63 -1.85
CA LYS A 111 -16.01 -3.83 -0.65
C LYS A 111 -14.95 -4.45 0.26
N TRP A 112 -14.08 -3.62 0.77
CA TRP A 112 -13.05 -4.01 1.73
C TRP A 112 -13.33 -3.32 3.06
N VAL A 113 -13.19 -4.05 4.16
CA VAL A 113 -13.45 -3.49 5.49
C VAL A 113 -12.20 -2.80 6.02
N PHE A 114 -11.07 -3.49 6.03
CA PHE A 114 -9.84 -2.98 6.63
C PHE A 114 -8.82 -2.57 5.59
N LEU A 115 -8.28 -1.38 5.77
CA LEU A 115 -7.26 -0.84 4.86
C LEU A 115 -6.02 -1.72 4.80
N TYR A 116 -5.57 -2.23 5.95
CA TYR A 116 -4.39 -3.09 6.01
C TYR A 116 -4.58 -4.36 5.16
N ASP A 117 -5.75 -4.99 5.24
CA ASP A 117 -6.03 -6.19 4.47
C ASP A 117 -6.07 -5.91 2.97
N PHE A 118 -6.67 -4.79 2.58
CA PHE A 118 -6.70 -4.37 1.18
C PHE A 118 -5.28 -4.14 0.65
N ASN A 119 -4.47 -3.40 1.41
CA ASN A 119 -3.09 -3.14 1.03
C ASN A 119 -2.27 -4.43 0.91
N TRP A 120 -2.46 -5.34 1.85
CA TRP A 120 -1.78 -6.63 1.86
C TRP A 120 -2.09 -7.44 0.59
N GLU A 121 -3.38 -7.59 0.29
CA GLU A 121 -3.81 -8.40 -0.85
C GLU A 121 -3.42 -7.78 -2.19
N ILE A 122 -3.56 -6.46 -2.34
CA ILE A 122 -3.19 -5.81 -3.59
C ILE A 122 -1.66 -5.82 -3.77
N THR A 123 -0.91 -5.76 -2.68
CA THR A 123 0.56 -5.87 -2.73
C THR A 123 0.98 -7.26 -3.21
N LEU A 124 0.35 -8.32 -2.68
CA LEU A 124 0.63 -9.67 -3.13
C LEU A 124 0.33 -9.85 -4.61
N LYS A 125 -0.79 -9.29 -5.07
CA LYS A 125 -1.14 -9.34 -6.50
C LYS A 125 -0.11 -8.61 -7.35
N MET A 126 0.31 -7.43 -6.93
CA MET A 126 1.32 -6.66 -7.66
C MET A 126 2.66 -7.42 -7.71
N CYS A 127 3.06 -8.06 -6.61
CA CYS A 127 4.27 -8.88 -6.61
C CYS A 127 4.18 -10.04 -7.59
N GLU A 128 3.02 -10.69 -7.66
CA GLU A 128 2.77 -11.75 -8.63
C GLU A 128 2.93 -11.22 -10.07
N LEU A 129 2.35 -10.05 -10.35
CA LEU A 129 2.38 -9.46 -11.70
C LEU A 129 3.77 -8.99 -12.12
N ILE A 130 4.59 -8.53 -11.19
CA ILE A 130 5.96 -8.09 -11.49
C ILE A 130 6.99 -9.19 -11.23
N ASP A 131 6.53 -10.39 -10.97
CA ASP A 131 7.34 -11.61 -10.85
C ASP A 131 8.37 -11.56 -9.71
N ILE A 132 7.94 -11.12 -8.53
CA ILE A 132 8.73 -11.22 -7.31
C ILE A 132 7.98 -12.05 -6.28
N MET A 133 8.72 -12.80 -5.46
CA MET A 133 8.14 -13.69 -4.46
C MET A 133 8.67 -13.34 -3.07
N PRO A 134 8.18 -12.24 -2.46
CA PRO A 134 8.65 -11.83 -1.15
C PRO A 134 8.13 -12.74 -0.04
N CYS A 135 8.88 -12.86 1.03
CA CYS A 135 8.38 -13.47 2.25
C CYS A 135 7.83 -12.36 3.14
N MET A 136 6.54 -12.08 3.01
CA MET A 136 5.86 -11.04 3.78
C MET A 136 5.26 -11.63 5.04
N ARG A 137 5.46 -10.95 6.17
CA ARG A 137 4.90 -11.33 7.45
C ARG A 137 4.31 -10.10 8.16
N ARG A 138 3.26 -10.34 8.93
CA ARG A 138 2.66 -9.29 9.76
C ARG A 138 3.47 -9.17 11.05
N THR A 139 3.61 -7.95 11.57
CA THR A 139 4.29 -7.76 12.86
C THR A 139 3.41 -8.24 14.02
N ASP A 140 4.03 -8.75 15.07
CA ASP A 140 3.31 -9.21 16.25
C ASP A 140 3.04 -8.07 17.23
N SER A 141 3.92 -7.08 17.26
CA SER A 141 3.81 -5.92 18.14
C SER A 141 4.58 -4.75 17.56
N TYR A 142 4.29 -3.54 18.06
CA TYR A 142 5.04 -2.35 17.66
C TYR A 142 6.34 -2.27 18.45
N GLU A 143 7.44 -2.16 17.73
CA GLU A 143 8.76 -1.95 18.31
C GLU A 143 9.32 -0.63 17.79
N LEU A 144 9.59 0.30 18.70
CA LEU A 144 10.18 1.59 18.32
C LEU A 144 11.56 1.39 17.73
N GLU A 145 12.35 0.50 18.35
CA GLU A 145 13.65 0.09 17.84
C GLU A 145 13.61 -1.41 17.57
N PRO A 146 13.59 -1.83 16.30
CA PRO A 146 13.51 -3.24 15.97
C PRO A 146 14.77 -4.00 16.38
N SER A 147 14.62 -5.31 16.45
CA SER A 147 15.71 -6.22 16.82
C SER A 147 16.90 -6.11 15.86
N GLU A 148 18.06 -6.53 16.32
CA GLU A 148 19.25 -6.62 15.49
C GLU A 148 18.97 -7.48 14.26
N GLY A 149 19.48 -7.07 13.11
CA GLY A 149 19.24 -7.75 11.85
C GLY A 149 17.99 -7.30 11.11
N VAL A 150 17.19 -6.41 11.71
CA VAL A 150 16.01 -5.83 11.08
C VAL A 150 16.31 -4.37 10.72
N ILE A 151 16.16 -4.02 9.46
CA ILE A 151 16.34 -2.65 8.99
C ILE A 151 14.98 -1.98 8.90
N ASP A 152 14.83 -0.87 9.61
CA ASP A 152 13.58 -0.14 9.73
C ASP A 152 13.44 0.91 8.62
N PHE A 153 12.48 0.72 7.73
CA PHE A 153 12.18 1.65 6.65
C PHE A 153 10.86 2.40 6.88
N ARG A 154 10.22 2.25 8.06
CA ARG A 154 8.89 2.83 8.28
C ARG A 154 8.85 4.34 8.14
N GLU A 155 9.92 5.03 8.56
CA GLU A 155 10.00 6.49 8.45
C GLU A 155 10.80 6.97 7.24
N THR A 156 11.52 6.08 6.57
CA THR A 156 12.38 6.42 5.44
C THR A 156 11.59 6.57 4.14
N ILE A 157 10.58 5.72 3.93
CA ILE A 157 9.77 5.71 2.71
C ILE A 157 8.46 6.43 2.98
N ARG A 158 8.42 7.71 2.63
CA ARG A 158 7.23 8.56 2.84
C ARG A 158 7.22 9.68 1.79
N PRO A 159 6.02 10.27 1.49
CA PRO A 159 5.87 11.22 0.38
C PRO A 159 6.73 12.47 0.46
N LYS A 160 7.03 12.95 1.67
CA LYS A 160 7.83 14.16 1.86
C LYS A 160 9.29 13.89 2.16
N HIS A 161 9.75 12.70 1.87
CA HIS A 161 11.13 12.29 2.11
C HIS A 161 11.70 11.73 0.80
N PRO A 162 12.38 12.60 0.02
CA PRO A 162 12.92 12.18 -1.28
C PRO A 162 13.98 11.10 -1.17
#